data_fef9b42d4e237de023280d10fa728fd4
#
_entry.id   fef9b42d4e237de023280d10fa728fd4
#
_cell.length_a   1.000
_cell.length_b   1.000
_cell.length_c   1.000
_cell.angle_alpha   90.00
_cell.angle_beta   90.00
_cell.angle_gamma   90.00
#
_symmetry.space_group_name_H-M   'P 1'
#
loop_
_entity.id
_entity.type
_entity.pdbx_description
1 polymer ?
#
loop_
_entity_poly.entity_id
_entity_poly.type
_entity_poly.pdbx_seq_one_letter_code
_entity_poly.pdbx_strand_id
1 'polypeptide(L)'
;MGIGFSGLDFGIAIPFCAPRIRAMDTTNPLAVPSASTALVTGATSGIGFSVGRALARLGWTVLVHGRSAERAREAAARMGDVPGGLIPVDADLETRSGVRRLVDQVHRAAPDGLNVLVNNAGAAFDRHGLTVDGVERTVAVNHLAVAGLTRGLESLLKPIGEQRNSPARVIMMTSYLEARARPIQDWALPGEWTQMGAYASSKLANLAYTYALAERWRDRIAVYAVDPGAVRTGFQRSAGGPLHLIGLLGAPLMSSPERPARTVVATATRPAAHPSGSYIRAVRAVDTGRDKPSSVRSRDRAYQRHVYDATQRFLGG
;
A
#
# COMPACT_ATOMS: atom_id res chain seq x y z
N MET A 1 57.27 19.43 -62.33
CA MET A 1 56.11 20.30 -62.25
C MET A 1 55.12 19.65 -61.22
N GLY A 2 55.13 20.11 -60.02
CA GLY A 2 54.24 19.63 -58.96
C GLY A 2 53.30 20.73 -58.60
N ILE A 3 52.03 20.41 -58.51
CA ILE A 3 51.00 21.33 -58.09
C ILE A 3 50.49 20.79 -56.76
N GLY A 4 50.75 21.52 -55.67
CA GLY A 4 50.24 21.24 -54.35
C GLY A 4 48.79 21.72 -54.20
N PHE A 5 47.98 20.93 -53.54
CA PHE A 5 46.66 21.35 -53.04
C PHE A 5 46.70 21.39 -51.49
N SER A 6 46.52 22.61 -50.99
CA SER A 6 46.36 22.88 -49.56
C SER A 6 44.99 22.43 -49.05
N GLY A 7 44.98 21.62 -48.01
CA GLY A 7 43.74 21.23 -47.35
C GLY A 7 43.18 22.32 -46.43
N LEU A 8 41.90 22.53 -46.49
CA LEU A 8 41.13 23.37 -45.57
C LEU A 8 40.60 22.50 -44.44
N ASP A 9 41.15 22.75 -43.25
CA ASP A 9 40.74 22.12 -41.99
C ASP A 9 39.53 22.87 -41.41
N PHE A 10 38.36 22.28 -41.48
CA PHE A 10 37.14 22.78 -40.80
C PHE A 10 37.00 22.08 -39.45
N GLY A 11 37.72 22.59 -38.44
CA GLY A 11 37.51 22.19 -37.07
C GLY A 11 36.23 22.77 -36.47
N ILE A 12 35.14 22.00 -36.47
CA ILE A 12 33.96 22.32 -35.69
C ILE A 12 34.13 21.69 -34.30
N ALA A 13 34.58 22.48 -33.34
CA ALA A 13 34.59 22.11 -31.93
C ALA A 13 33.20 22.21 -31.35
N ILE A 14 32.56 21.08 -31.13
CA ILE A 14 31.31 20.99 -30.34
C ILE A 14 31.70 21.11 -28.87
N PRO A 15 31.23 22.11 -28.11
CA PRO A 15 31.50 22.19 -26.69
C PRO A 15 30.77 21.05 -25.97
N PHE A 16 31.53 20.10 -25.47
CA PHE A 16 31.06 19.06 -24.56
C PHE A 16 30.69 19.74 -23.22
N CYS A 17 29.39 20.03 -23.03
CA CYS A 17 28.88 20.55 -21.77
C CYS A 17 28.85 19.39 -20.75
N ALA A 18 29.89 19.20 -19.98
CA ALA A 18 29.92 18.31 -18.85
C ALA A 18 28.89 18.81 -17.81
N PRO A 19 28.04 17.95 -17.24
CA PRO A 19 27.18 18.37 -16.16
C PRO A 19 28.06 18.85 -15.01
N ARG A 20 27.86 20.11 -14.60
CA ARG A 20 28.47 20.65 -13.38
C ARG A 20 27.98 19.81 -12.20
N ILE A 21 28.84 18.93 -11.71
CA ILE A 21 28.67 18.33 -10.37
C ILE A 21 28.75 19.50 -9.39
N ARG A 22 27.61 19.85 -8.81
CA ARG A 22 27.56 20.81 -7.72
C ARG A 22 28.43 20.24 -6.60
N ALA A 23 29.49 20.96 -6.24
CA ALA A 23 30.33 20.61 -5.10
C ALA A 23 29.43 20.43 -3.87
N MET A 24 29.50 19.27 -3.24
CA MET A 24 28.84 19.03 -1.95
C MET A 24 29.39 20.05 -0.95
N ASP A 25 28.48 20.79 -0.34
CA ASP A 25 28.80 21.66 0.78
C ASP A 25 29.24 20.79 1.97
N THR A 26 30.55 20.78 2.21
CA THR A 26 31.17 19.95 3.26
C THR A 26 31.05 20.55 4.66
N THR A 27 30.25 21.61 4.83
CA THR A 27 30.12 22.33 6.11
C THR A 27 29.03 21.77 7.04
N ASN A 28 28.20 20.81 6.58
CA ASN A 28 27.26 20.11 7.45
C ASN A 28 27.18 18.60 7.14
N PRO A 29 28.03 17.76 7.78
CA PRO A 29 28.05 16.33 7.53
C PRO A 29 26.80 15.56 8.07
N LEU A 30 25.79 16.24 8.63
CA LEU A 30 24.59 15.63 9.22
C LEU A 30 23.29 15.89 8.44
N ALA A 31 23.35 16.60 7.32
CA ALA A 31 22.19 16.73 6.43
C ALA A 31 22.10 15.52 5.48
N VAL A 32 21.88 14.33 6.03
CA VAL A 32 21.30 13.23 5.25
C VAL A 32 19.87 13.68 4.93
N PRO A 33 19.45 13.77 3.64
CA PRO A 33 18.06 14.04 3.32
C PRO A 33 17.21 13.02 4.08
N SER A 34 16.21 13.46 4.84
CA SER A 34 15.35 12.56 5.61
C SER A 34 14.80 11.51 4.66
N ALA A 35 15.27 10.27 4.79
CA ALA A 35 14.86 9.17 3.94
C ALA A 35 13.34 9.03 4.04
N SER A 36 12.64 8.99 2.89
CA SER A 36 11.20 8.79 2.88
C SER A 36 10.81 7.54 3.67
N THR A 37 9.75 7.62 4.46
CA THR A 37 9.33 6.55 5.37
C THR A 37 8.00 5.96 4.92
N ALA A 38 7.90 4.63 4.95
CA ALA A 38 6.68 3.90 4.63
C ALA A 38 6.33 2.86 5.69
N LEU A 39 5.04 2.74 6.03
CA LEU A 39 4.50 1.57 6.73
C LEU A 39 3.90 0.61 5.71
N VAL A 40 4.31 -0.66 5.75
CA VAL A 40 3.70 -1.73 4.95
C VAL A 40 3.09 -2.77 5.88
N THR A 41 1.75 -2.84 5.92
CA THR A 41 1.09 -3.84 6.76
C THR A 41 1.08 -5.22 6.08
N GLY A 42 1.22 -6.29 6.88
CA GLY A 42 1.31 -7.66 6.34
C GLY A 42 2.55 -7.88 5.47
N ALA A 43 3.68 -7.27 5.84
CA ALA A 43 4.94 -7.33 5.09
C ALA A 43 5.76 -8.61 5.29
N THR A 44 5.21 -9.62 5.97
CA THR A 44 5.94 -10.87 6.27
C THR A 44 5.98 -11.87 5.12
N SER A 45 5.15 -11.70 4.11
CA SER A 45 5.10 -12.57 2.93
C SER A 45 4.39 -11.90 1.73
N GLY A 46 4.44 -12.54 0.57
CA GLY A 46 3.64 -12.18 -0.61
C GLY A 46 3.88 -10.75 -1.09
N ILE A 47 2.80 -10.05 -1.42
CA ILE A 47 2.85 -8.70 -1.99
C ILE A 47 3.50 -7.71 -1.01
N GLY A 48 3.10 -7.73 0.26
CA GLY A 48 3.63 -6.81 1.28
C GLY A 48 5.14 -6.96 1.48
N PHE A 49 5.66 -8.19 1.47
CA PHE A 49 7.09 -8.46 1.52
C PHE A 49 7.82 -7.88 0.29
N SER A 50 7.28 -8.13 -0.90
CA SER A 50 7.87 -7.62 -2.15
C SER A 50 7.84 -6.10 -2.22
N VAL A 51 6.76 -5.45 -1.73
CA VAL A 51 6.65 -3.98 -1.63
C VAL A 51 7.68 -3.44 -0.65
N GLY A 52 7.73 -3.98 0.58
CA GLY A 52 8.67 -3.51 1.61
C GLY A 52 10.12 -3.61 1.15
N ARG A 53 10.51 -4.77 0.59
CA ARG A 53 11.85 -4.96 0.04
C ARG A 53 12.18 -4.01 -1.11
N ALA A 54 11.21 -3.75 -2.01
CA ALA A 54 11.43 -2.86 -3.14
C ALA A 54 11.57 -1.40 -2.70
N LEU A 55 10.77 -0.92 -1.73
CA LEU A 55 10.90 0.42 -1.17
C LEU A 55 12.24 0.59 -0.45
N ALA A 56 12.66 -0.40 0.36
CA ALA A 56 13.95 -0.36 1.05
C ALA A 56 15.14 -0.37 0.07
N ARG A 57 15.03 -1.08 -1.05
CA ARG A 57 16.03 -1.01 -2.14
C ARG A 57 16.11 0.36 -2.82
N LEU A 58 15.05 1.15 -2.77
CA LEU A 58 15.03 2.54 -3.23
C LEU A 58 15.54 3.54 -2.16
N GLY A 59 16.06 3.05 -1.03
CA GLY A 59 16.60 3.88 0.04
C GLY A 59 15.57 4.36 1.07
N TRP A 60 14.32 3.85 1.04
CA TRP A 60 13.30 4.22 1.99
C TRP A 60 13.46 3.50 3.33
N THR A 61 13.12 4.18 4.41
CA THR A 61 12.89 3.51 5.69
C THR A 61 11.52 2.84 5.68
N VAL A 62 11.48 1.52 5.87
CA VAL A 62 10.24 0.74 5.83
C VAL A 62 9.94 0.15 7.20
N LEU A 63 8.78 0.50 7.76
CA LEU A 63 8.22 -0.18 8.91
C LEU A 63 7.58 -1.48 8.42
N VAL A 64 8.20 -2.61 8.78
CA VAL A 64 7.84 -3.96 8.32
C VAL A 64 6.88 -4.58 9.32
N HIS A 65 5.57 -4.54 9.03
CA HIS A 65 4.56 -5.05 9.97
C HIS A 65 4.30 -6.55 9.81
N GLY A 66 4.31 -7.25 10.96
CA GLY A 66 3.89 -8.64 11.13
C GLY A 66 2.92 -8.80 12.31
N ARG A 67 2.22 -9.94 12.41
CA ARG A 67 1.35 -10.23 13.56
C ARG A 67 2.11 -10.43 14.88
N SER A 68 3.37 -10.82 14.82
CA SER A 68 4.25 -10.94 15.97
C SER A 68 5.61 -10.32 15.66
N ALA A 69 6.30 -9.90 16.73
CA ALA A 69 7.63 -9.31 16.64
C ALA A 69 8.65 -10.25 15.98
N GLU A 70 8.56 -11.56 16.25
CA GLU A 70 9.39 -12.59 15.61
C GLU A 70 9.20 -12.58 14.09
N ARG A 71 7.96 -12.71 13.60
CA ARG A 71 7.65 -12.70 12.16
C ARG A 71 8.07 -11.40 11.47
N ALA A 72 7.92 -10.26 12.15
CA ALA A 72 8.35 -8.98 11.59
C ALA A 72 9.88 -8.91 11.44
N ARG A 73 10.63 -9.35 12.49
CA ARG A 73 12.10 -9.41 12.46
C ARG A 73 12.62 -10.40 11.42
N GLU A 74 12.07 -11.60 11.35
CA GLU A 74 12.43 -12.58 10.32
C GLU A 74 12.18 -12.05 8.90
N ALA A 75 11.06 -11.35 8.69
CA ALA A 75 10.76 -10.76 7.39
C ALA A 75 11.76 -9.66 7.03
N ALA A 76 12.09 -8.77 7.96
CA ALA A 76 13.11 -7.74 7.76
C ALA A 76 14.48 -8.37 7.42
N ALA A 77 14.91 -9.40 8.18
CA ALA A 77 16.15 -10.13 7.90
C ALA A 77 16.16 -10.78 6.50
N ARG A 78 15.05 -11.39 6.08
CA ARG A 78 14.91 -11.98 4.73
C ARG A 78 14.87 -10.94 3.60
N MET A 79 14.54 -9.70 3.86
CA MET A 79 14.65 -8.62 2.86
C MET A 79 16.11 -8.36 2.48
N GLY A 80 17.05 -8.72 3.36
CA GLY A 80 18.49 -8.71 3.12
C GLY A 80 19.09 -7.34 3.29
N ASP A 81 20.33 -7.20 2.84
CA ASP A 81 21.04 -5.93 2.84
C ASP A 81 20.43 -4.99 1.79
N VAL A 82 19.94 -3.85 2.24
CA VAL A 82 19.25 -2.86 1.41
C VAL A 82 19.73 -1.45 1.80
N PRO A 83 19.77 -0.50 0.86
CA PRO A 83 20.21 0.88 1.15
C PRO A 83 19.34 1.62 2.18
N GLY A 84 18.07 1.27 2.27
CA GLY A 84 17.11 1.86 3.21
C GLY A 84 17.05 1.15 4.55
N GLY A 85 16.34 1.77 5.51
CA GLY A 85 16.11 1.18 6.83
C GLY A 85 14.99 0.14 6.82
N LEU A 86 15.10 -0.89 7.67
CA LEU A 86 14.04 -1.85 7.94
C LEU A 86 13.74 -1.86 9.44
N ILE A 87 12.55 -1.43 9.82
CA ILE A 87 12.11 -1.34 11.22
C ILE A 87 10.97 -2.33 11.45
N PRO A 88 11.20 -3.45 12.14
CA PRO A 88 10.13 -4.38 12.47
C PRO A 88 9.13 -3.76 13.46
N VAL A 89 7.83 -3.86 13.15
CA VAL A 89 6.71 -3.49 14.02
C VAL A 89 5.68 -4.62 14.06
N ASP A 90 4.97 -4.78 15.17
CA ASP A 90 4.05 -5.91 15.33
C ASP A 90 2.72 -5.52 15.98
N ALA A 91 1.65 -6.09 15.46
CA ALA A 91 0.33 -6.05 16.09
C ALA A 91 -0.60 -7.11 15.49
N ASP A 92 -1.56 -7.54 16.26
CA ASP A 92 -2.70 -8.27 15.72
C ASP A 92 -3.80 -7.27 15.30
N LEU A 93 -4.09 -7.26 14.01
CA LEU A 93 -5.07 -6.35 13.42
C LEU A 93 -6.53 -6.84 13.55
N GLU A 94 -6.79 -7.96 14.21
CA GLU A 94 -8.16 -8.40 14.51
C GLU A 94 -8.86 -7.53 15.57
N THR A 95 -8.09 -6.77 16.37
CA THR A 95 -8.62 -6.02 17.51
C THR A 95 -8.30 -4.53 17.45
N ARG A 96 -9.16 -3.71 18.04
CA ARG A 96 -8.93 -2.27 18.18
C ARG A 96 -7.68 -1.97 19.01
N SER A 97 -7.41 -2.78 20.04
CA SER A 97 -6.21 -2.63 20.87
C SER A 97 -4.93 -2.90 20.09
N GLY A 98 -4.93 -3.93 19.22
CA GLY A 98 -3.82 -4.23 18.33
C GLY A 98 -3.58 -3.10 17.31
N VAL A 99 -4.65 -2.53 16.73
CA VAL A 99 -4.53 -1.38 15.83
C VAL A 99 -3.92 -0.17 16.55
N ARG A 100 -4.39 0.16 17.76
CA ARG A 100 -3.82 1.25 18.58
C ARG A 100 -2.35 1.00 18.88
N ARG A 101 -2.00 -0.22 19.30
CA ARG A 101 -0.60 -0.61 19.56
C ARG A 101 0.29 -0.35 18.32
N LEU A 102 -0.18 -0.68 17.10
CA LEU A 102 0.59 -0.42 15.89
C LEU A 102 0.72 1.08 15.63
N VAL A 103 -0.34 1.85 15.79
CA VAL A 103 -0.31 3.32 15.67
C VAL A 103 0.77 3.90 16.60
N ASP A 104 0.79 3.49 17.89
CA ASP A 104 1.77 3.97 18.87
C ASP A 104 3.21 3.57 18.50
N GLN A 105 3.42 2.37 17.96
CA GLN A 105 4.74 1.95 17.47
C GLN A 105 5.20 2.81 16.30
N VAL A 106 4.30 3.10 15.34
CA VAL A 106 4.62 3.93 14.17
C VAL A 106 4.95 5.36 14.60
N HIS A 107 4.20 5.96 15.52
CA HIS A 107 4.52 7.29 16.06
C HIS A 107 5.91 7.35 16.69
N ARG A 108 6.33 6.29 17.41
CA ARG A 108 7.68 6.22 17.99
C ARG A 108 8.77 5.97 16.95
N ALA A 109 8.49 5.16 15.93
CA ALA A 109 9.46 4.75 14.93
C ALA A 109 9.65 5.77 13.78
N ALA A 110 8.66 6.63 13.56
CA ALA A 110 8.66 7.63 12.50
C ALA A 110 8.21 9.01 13.03
N PRO A 111 8.93 9.59 14.02
CA PRO A 111 8.54 10.87 14.63
C PRO A 111 8.55 12.02 13.64
N ASP A 112 9.39 11.95 12.61
CA ASP A 112 9.50 12.98 11.55
C ASP A 112 8.37 12.91 10.53
N GLY A 113 7.59 11.82 10.52
CA GLY A 113 6.44 11.60 9.68
C GLY A 113 6.50 10.35 8.81
N LEU A 114 5.36 10.04 8.23
CA LEU A 114 5.13 8.92 7.34
C LEU A 114 4.73 9.44 5.96
N ASN A 115 5.45 9.06 4.91
CA ASN A 115 5.16 9.51 3.55
C ASN A 115 4.17 8.58 2.84
N VAL A 116 4.22 7.28 3.16
CA VAL A 116 3.35 6.27 2.54
C VAL A 116 2.84 5.27 3.57
N LEU A 117 1.53 5.08 3.60
CA LEU A 117 0.86 3.99 4.29
C LEU A 117 0.34 2.97 3.28
N VAL A 118 0.90 1.75 3.29
CA VAL A 118 0.40 0.63 2.48
C VAL A 118 -0.42 -0.30 3.35
N ASN A 119 -1.73 -0.18 3.28
CA ASN A 119 -2.69 -1.08 3.92
C ASN A 119 -2.81 -2.37 3.10
N ASN A 120 -1.83 -3.26 3.25
CA ASN A 120 -1.74 -4.51 2.50
C ASN A 120 -2.20 -5.73 3.30
N ALA A 121 -2.13 -5.71 4.62
CA ALA A 121 -2.61 -6.81 5.45
C ALA A 121 -4.06 -7.18 5.11
N GLY A 122 -4.34 -8.47 5.09
CA GLY A 122 -5.68 -8.98 4.84
C GLY A 122 -5.80 -10.44 5.25
N ALA A 123 -7.03 -10.86 5.55
CA ALA A 123 -7.38 -12.20 5.93
C ALA A 123 -8.70 -12.63 5.26
N ALA A 124 -8.95 -13.94 5.25
CA ALA A 124 -10.24 -14.51 4.94
C ALA A 124 -10.37 -15.78 5.80
N PHE A 125 -11.14 -15.70 6.86
CA PHE A 125 -11.32 -16.82 7.78
C PHE A 125 -12.31 -17.83 7.17
N ASP A 126 -12.14 -19.10 7.48
CA ASP A 126 -12.93 -20.21 6.91
C ASP A 126 -14.25 -20.45 7.67
N ARG A 127 -14.43 -19.81 8.83
CA ARG A 127 -15.63 -19.88 9.67
C ARG A 127 -16.04 -18.50 10.13
N HIS A 128 -17.36 -18.31 10.26
CA HIS A 128 -17.86 -17.10 10.94
C HIS A 128 -17.36 -17.06 12.38
N GLY A 129 -16.92 -15.91 12.80
CA GLY A 129 -16.47 -15.65 14.16
C GLY A 129 -16.38 -14.16 14.41
N LEU A 130 -16.69 -13.75 15.62
CA LEU A 130 -16.57 -12.36 16.05
C LEU A 130 -15.28 -12.16 16.83
N THR A 131 -14.71 -10.97 16.65
CA THR A 131 -13.62 -10.49 17.51
C THR A 131 -14.17 -10.08 18.89
N VAL A 132 -13.26 -9.79 19.82
CA VAL A 132 -13.62 -9.22 21.13
C VAL A 132 -14.34 -7.87 21.02
N ASP A 133 -14.22 -7.20 19.89
CA ASP A 133 -14.88 -5.93 19.58
C ASP A 133 -16.26 -6.13 18.92
N GLY A 134 -16.77 -7.39 18.82
CA GLY A 134 -18.08 -7.72 18.26
C GLY A 134 -18.18 -7.67 16.74
N VAL A 135 -17.07 -7.70 16.03
CA VAL A 135 -16.99 -7.57 14.56
C VAL A 135 -16.62 -8.91 13.92
N GLU A 136 -17.15 -9.20 12.74
CA GLU A 136 -16.72 -10.36 11.96
C GLU A 136 -15.21 -10.23 11.61
N ARG A 137 -14.47 -11.33 11.84
CA ARG A 137 -12.99 -11.34 11.83
C ARG A 137 -12.38 -10.87 10.51
N THR A 138 -12.96 -11.25 9.36
CA THR A 138 -12.47 -10.81 8.03
C THR A 138 -12.69 -9.31 7.85
N VAL A 139 -13.83 -8.79 8.27
CA VAL A 139 -14.15 -7.36 8.24
C VAL A 139 -13.24 -6.58 9.18
N ALA A 140 -12.98 -7.12 10.38
CA ALA A 140 -12.09 -6.50 11.35
C ALA A 140 -10.69 -6.24 10.76
N VAL A 141 -10.05 -7.28 10.20
CA VAL A 141 -8.71 -7.17 9.62
C VAL A 141 -8.70 -6.36 8.32
N ASN A 142 -9.64 -6.62 7.42
CA ASN A 142 -9.57 -6.10 6.04
C ASN A 142 -10.08 -4.66 5.92
N HIS A 143 -10.99 -4.22 6.81
CA HIS A 143 -11.60 -2.90 6.72
C HIS A 143 -11.39 -2.06 7.98
N LEU A 144 -11.82 -2.52 9.15
CA LEU A 144 -11.80 -1.67 10.33
C LEU A 144 -10.38 -1.39 10.84
N ALA A 145 -9.47 -2.37 10.74
CA ALA A 145 -8.06 -2.13 11.02
C ALA A 145 -7.42 -1.16 10.03
N VAL A 146 -7.73 -1.30 8.73
CA VAL A 146 -7.28 -0.38 7.68
C VAL A 146 -7.73 1.05 7.99
N ALA A 147 -8.99 1.23 8.32
CA ALA A 147 -9.56 2.53 8.64
C ALA A 147 -8.96 3.10 9.95
N GLY A 148 -8.82 2.26 10.98
CA GLY A 148 -8.24 2.64 12.26
C GLY A 148 -6.77 3.10 12.14
N LEU A 149 -5.96 2.37 11.38
CA LEU A 149 -4.58 2.77 11.07
C LEU A 149 -4.54 4.08 10.27
N THR A 150 -5.37 4.18 9.24
CA THR A 150 -5.41 5.35 8.38
C THR A 150 -5.79 6.62 9.16
N ARG A 151 -6.78 6.53 10.05
CA ARG A 151 -7.17 7.62 10.95
C ARG A 151 -6.11 7.91 12.01
N GLY A 152 -5.59 6.87 12.68
CA GLY A 152 -4.62 7.02 13.77
C GLY A 152 -3.26 7.57 13.32
N LEU A 153 -2.93 7.43 12.03
CA LEU A 153 -1.68 7.90 11.44
C LEU A 153 -1.85 9.18 10.60
N GLU A 154 -3.05 9.77 10.51
CA GLU A 154 -3.31 10.96 9.69
C GLU A 154 -2.36 12.11 10.02
N SER A 155 -2.09 12.35 11.31
CA SER A 155 -1.20 13.42 11.76
C SER A 155 0.27 13.22 11.37
N LEU A 156 0.67 11.97 11.12
CA LEU A 156 2.03 11.64 10.65
C LEU A 156 2.17 11.70 9.13
N LEU A 157 1.07 11.65 8.37
CA LEU A 157 1.13 11.63 6.91
C LEU A 157 1.58 12.97 6.36
N LYS A 158 2.82 13.02 5.85
CA LYS A 158 3.49 14.21 5.32
C LYS A 158 3.89 14.04 3.86
N PRO A 159 4.01 15.12 3.09
CA PRO A 159 4.45 15.08 1.69
C PRO A 159 5.78 14.34 1.50
N ILE A 160 5.97 13.78 0.32
CA ILE A 160 7.20 13.07 -0.08
C ILE A 160 8.24 14.11 -0.53
N GLY A 161 9.36 14.21 0.21
CA GLY A 161 10.44 15.15 -0.09
C GLY A 161 10.02 16.63 0.08
N GLU A 162 10.83 17.54 -0.45
CA GLU A 162 10.57 18.99 -0.38
C GLU A 162 9.54 19.50 -1.39
N GLN A 163 9.09 18.63 -2.30
CA GLN A 163 8.16 19.00 -3.36
C GLN A 163 6.73 19.05 -2.82
N ARG A 164 6.18 20.26 -2.66
CA ARG A 164 4.77 20.50 -2.26
C ARG A 164 3.74 19.79 -3.15
N ASN A 165 4.12 19.34 -4.35
CA ASN A 165 3.26 18.64 -5.30
C ASN A 165 3.29 17.10 -5.15
N SER A 166 3.95 16.55 -4.14
CA SER A 166 4.00 15.11 -3.87
C SER A 166 3.37 14.80 -2.51
N PRO A 167 2.03 14.78 -2.40
CA PRO A 167 1.33 14.57 -1.12
C PRO A 167 1.68 13.19 -0.55
N ALA A 168 1.50 13.04 0.77
CA ALA A 168 1.52 11.73 1.40
C ALA A 168 0.49 10.81 0.74
N ARG A 169 0.74 9.50 0.76
CA ARG A 169 -0.10 8.53 0.06
C ARG A 169 -0.59 7.43 0.98
N VAL A 170 -1.86 7.13 0.86
CA VAL A 170 -2.48 5.95 1.46
C VAL A 170 -2.89 5.01 0.34
N ILE A 171 -2.38 3.78 0.37
CA ILE A 171 -2.64 2.74 -0.63
C ILE A 171 -3.40 1.61 0.05
N MET A 172 -4.61 1.36 -0.41
CA MET A 172 -5.48 0.30 0.11
C MET A 172 -5.52 -0.87 -0.84
N MET A 173 -5.11 -2.05 -0.37
CA MET A 173 -5.22 -3.27 -1.17
C MET A 173 -6.68 -3.75 -1.21
N THR A 174 -7.25 -3.73 -2.39
CA THR A 174 -8.62 -4.17 -2.66
C THR A 174 -8.65 -5.44 -3.53
N SER A 175 -9.76 -5.74 -4.17
CA SER A 175 -9.91 -6.89 -5.07
C SER A 175 -11.07 -6.67 -6.03
N TYR A 176 -10.98 -7.19 -7.25
CA TYR A 176 -12.08 -7.23 -8.21
C TYR A 176 -13.32 -7.99 -7.70
N LEU A 177 -13.17 -8.78 -6.64
CA LEU A 177 -14.29 -9.49 -5.99
C LEU A 177 -15.26 -8.53 -5.31
N GLU A 178 -14.88 -7.27 -5.07
CA GLU A 178 -15.77 -6.23 -4.56
C GLU A 178 -17.06 -6.08 -5.41
N ALA A 179 -16.95 -6.35 -6.72
CA ALA A 179 -18.11 -6.26 -7.63
C ALA A 179 -19.18 -7.32 -7.37
N ARG A 180 -18.86 -8.42 -6.69
CA ARG A 180 -19.76 -9.49 -6.30
C ARG A 180 -20.26 -9.37 -4.87
N ALA A 181 -19.81 -8.34 -4.15
CA ALA A 181 -20.09 -8.15 -2.74
C ALA A 181 -21.51 -7.69 -2.47
N ARG A 182 -21.98 -7.98 -1.25
CA ARG A 182 -23.15 -7.33 -0.66
C ARG A 182 -22.67 -6.14 0.19
N PRO A 183 -23.36 -4.99 0.16
CA PRO A 183 -23.09 -3.87 1.07
C PRO A 183 -23.20 -4.31 2.53
N ILE A 184 -22.24 -3.93 3.36
CA ILE A 184 -22.25 -4.21 4.79
C ILE A 184 -23.16 -3.18 5.47
N GLN A 185 -24.11 -3.67 6.26
CA GLN A 185 -24.97 -2.86 7.12
C GLN A 185 -24.59 -3.02 8.60
N ASP A 186 -24.07 -4.20 8.97
CA ASP A 186 -23.61 -4.54 10.30
C ASP A 186 -22.24 -5.23 10.20
N TRP A 187 -21.29 -4.76 11.00
CA TRP A 187 -19.92 -5.28 10.99
C TRP A 187 -19.81 -6.72 11.52
N ALA A 188 -20.82 -7.23 12.23
CA ALA A 188 -20.89 -8.61 12.69
C ALA A 188 -21.24 -9.59 11.57
N LEU A 189 -21.76 -9.11 10.42
CA LEU A 189 -22.27 -9.91 9.30
C LEU A 189 -23.24 -11.00 9.78
N PRO A 190 -24.33 -10.65 10.41
CA PRO A 190 -25.34 -11.63 10.86
C PRO A 190 -26.03 -12.30 9.66
N GLY A 191 -26.58 -13.49 9.89
CA GLY A 191 -27.35 -14.25 8.88
C GLY A 191 -26.47 -15.18 8.05
N GLU A 192 -26.81 -15.38 6.77
CA GLU A 192 -26.07 -16.27 5.88
C GLU A 192 -24.66 -15.74 5.60
N TRP A 193 -23.67 -16.37 6.22
CA TRP A 193 -22.26 -16.05 6.05
C TRP A 193 -21.58 -17.02 5.10
N THR A 194 -20.69 -16.49 4.27
CA THR A 194 -19.72 -17.28 3.49
C THR A 194 -18.36 -16.62 3.53
N GLN A 195 -17.29 -17.41 3.53
CA GLN A 195 -15.92 -16.91 3.48
C GLN A 195 -15.70 -15.89 2.33
N MET A 196 -16.17 -16.25 1.13
CA MET A 196 -16.05 -15.41 -0.05
C MET A 196 -16.91 -14.15 0.05
N GLY A 197 -18.11 -14.25 0.62
CA GLY A 197 -19.02 -13.13 0.84
C GLY A 197 -18.42 -12.10 1.81
N ALA A 198 -17.93 -12.54 2.97
CA ALA A 198 -17.28 -11.70 3.96
C ALA A 198 -16.03 -10.99 3.37
N TYR A 199 -15.19 -11.74 2.66
CA TYR A 199 -14.04 -11.17 1.98
C TYR A 199 -14.42 -10.13 0.93
N ALA A 200 -15.33 -10.46 0.02
CA ALA A 200 -15.78 -9.55 -1.03
C ALA A 200 -16.39 -8.27 -0.44
N SER A 201 -17.26 -8.41 0.60
CA SER A 201 -17.90 -7.27 1.27
C SER A 201 -16.88 -6.38 1.99
N SER A 202 -15.86 -6.96 2.64
CA SER A 202 -14.76 -6.18 3.23
C SER A 202 -13.99 -5.37 2.18
N LYS A 203 -13.80 -5.90 0.96
CA LYS A 203 -13.13 -5.21 -0.14
C LYS A 203 -14.01 -4.13 -0.78
N LEU A 204 -15.32 -4.33 -0.82
CA LEU A 204 -16.28 -3.29 -1.22
C LEU A 204 -16.28 -2.13 -0.22
N ALA A 205 -16.30 -2.44 1.09
CA ALA A 205 -16.21 -1.41 2.13
C ALA A 205 -14.91 -0.60 2.03
N ASN A 206 -13.75 -1.26 1.80
CA ASN A 206 -12.48 -0.58 1.58
C ASN A 206 -12.51 0.37 0.40
N LEU A 207 -13.12 -0.04 -0.70
CA LEU A 207 -13.17 0.79 -1.90
C LEU A 207 -14.11 1.98 -1.71
N ALA A 208 -15.28 1.79 -1.09
CA ALA A 208 -16.19 2.87 -0.72
C ALA A 208 -15.51 3.87 0.24
N TYR A 209 -14.76 3.37 1.23
CA TYR A 209 -13.99 4.18 2.18
C TYR A 209 -12.85 4.94 1.50
N THR A 210 -12.16 4.33 0.52
CA THR A 210 -11.14 4.99 -0.31
C THR A 210 -11.70 6.22 -1.01
N TYR A 211 -12.87 6.10 -1.63
CA TYR A 211 -13.53 7.22 -2.31
C TYR A 211 -13.95 8.32 -1.34
N ALA A 212 -14.51 7.93 -0.20
CA ALA A 212 -14.90 8.87 0.84
C ALA A 212 -13.71 9.65 1.40
N LEU A 213 -12.56 9.00 1.62
CA LEU A 213 -11.33 9.65 2.07
C LEU A 213 -10.71 10.55 0.99
N ALA A 214 -10.65 10.08 -0.25
CA ALA A 214 -10.09 10.86 -1.36
C ALA A 214 -10.82 12.20 -1.55
N GLU A 215 -12.14 12.21 -1.33
CA GLU A 215 -12.93 13.46 -1.36
C GLU A 215 -12.61 14.38 -0.18
N ARG A 216 -12.47 13.82 1.04
CA ARG A 216 -12.21 14.58 2.27
C ARG A 216 -10.79 15.11 2.38
N TRP A 217 -9.83 14.38 1.82
CA TRP A 217 -8.41 14.71 1.92
C TRP A 217 -7.81 15.32 0.65
N ARG A 218 -8.63 15.71 -0.30
CA ARG A 218 -8.37 16.10 -1.69
C ARG A 218 -6.98 16.72 -1.95
N ASP A 219 -6.57 17.69 -1.17
CA ASP A 219 -5.34 18.46 -1.41
C ASP A 219 -4.22 18.17 -0.39
N ARG A 220 -4.45 17.25 0.55
CA ARG A 220 -3.51 16.96 1.64
C ARG A 220 -2.86 15.59 1.53
N ILE A 221 -3.66 14.57 1.29
CA ILE A 221 -3.23 13.17 1.26
C ILE A 221 -3.90 12.50 0.06
N ALA A 222 -3.10 11.88 -0.79
CA ALA A 222 -3.63 11.11 -1.93
C ALA A 222 -3.99 9.68 -1.48
N VAL A 223 -5.18 9.22 -1.82
CA VAL A 223 -5.68 7.90 -1.44
C VAL A 223 -5.94 7.07 -2.68
N TYR A 224 -5.42 5.85 -2.72
CA TYR A 224 -5.53 4.94 -3.85
C TYR A 224 -6.02 3.57 -3.43
N ALA A 225 -6.81 2.93 -4.28
CA ALA A 225 -7.16 1.52 -4.15
C ALA A 225 -6.42 0.72 -5.22
N VAL A 226 -5.69 -0.33 -4.82
CA VAL A 226 -4.96 -1.19 -5.76
C VAL A 226 -5.55 -2.60 -5.74
N ASP A 227 -5.99 -3.07 -6.90
CA ASP A 227 -6.39 -4.46 -7.16
C ASP A 227 -5.19 -5.24 -7.71
N PRO A 228 -4.65 -6.19 -6.94
CA PRO A 228 -3.51 -6.98 -7.37
C PRO A 228 -3.86 -8.03 -8.44
N GLY A 229 -5.14 -8.30 -8.69
CA GLY A 229 -5.61 -9.43 -9.46
C GLY A 229 -5.44 -10.77 -8.72
N ALA A 230 -5.43 -11.87 -9.46
CA ALA A 230 -5.18 -13.20 -8.90
C ALA A 230 -3.67 -13.41 -8.71
N VAL A 231 -3.22 -13.50 -7.45
CA VAL A 231 -1.80 -13.57 -7.06
C VAL A 231 -1.55 -14.81 -6.21
N ARG A 232 -0.49 -15.55 -6.50
CA ARG A 232 -0.03 -16.66 -5.69
C ARG A 232 0.67 -16.13 -4.43
N THR A 233 -0.06 -16.04 -3.33
CA THR A 233 0.46 -15.59 -2.04
C THR A 233 0.21 -16.61 -0.94
N GLY A 234 0.84 -16.42 0.23
CA GLY A 234 0.52 -17.19 1.43
C GLY A 234 -0.91 -16.98 1.95
N PHE A 235 -1.62 -15.96 1.44
CA PHE A 235 -3.00 -15.64 1.82
C PHE A 235 -3.95 -16.83 1.64
N GLN A 236 -3.95 -17.48 0.47
CA GLN A 236 -4.83 -18.64 0.21
C GLN A 236 -4.48 -19.83 1.10
N ARG A 237 -3.19 -20.04 1.42
CA ARG A 237 -2.76 -21.12 2.31
C ARG A 237 -3.17 -20.92 3.75
N SER A 238 -3.20 -19.67 4.21
CA SER A 238 -3.61 -19.31 5.57
C SER A 238 -5.11 -19.10 5.71
N ALA A 239 -5.85 -18.95 4.61
CA ALA A 239 -7.28 -18.70 4.62
C ALA A 239 -8.11 -19.95 5.00
N GLY A 240 -7.61 -21.18 4.76
CA GLY A 240 -8.42 -22.38 4.92
C GLY A 240 -9.60 -22.46 3.93
N GLY A 241 -10.47 -23.45 4.10
CA GLY A 241 -11.75 -23.56 3.38
C GLY A 241 -11.70 -23.47 1.86
N PRO A 242 -12.78 -23.03 1.21
CA PRO A 242 -12.89 -22.93 -0.25
C PRO A 242 -11.81 -22.06 -0.90
N LEU A 243 -11.39 -20.97 -0.26
CA LEU A 243 -10.34 -20.11 -0.81
C LEU A 243 -8.98 -20.79 -0.85
N HIS A 244 -8.68 -21.68 0.10
CA HIS A 244 -7.48 -22.50 0.06
C HIS A 244 -7.48 -23.42 -1.17
N LEU A 245 -8.59 -24.09 -1.43
CA LEU A 245 -8.74 -24.99 -2.58
C LEU A 245 -8.62 -24.25 -3.91
N ILE A 246 -9.26 -23.09 -4.05
CA ILE A 246 -9.14 -22.21 -5.22
C ILE A 246 -7.68 -21.77 -5.39
N GLY A 247 -6.97 -21.45 -4.32
CA GLY A 247 -5.56 -21.09 -4.34
C GLY A 247 -4.66 -22.24 -4.80
N LEU A 248 -4.95 -23.45 -4.35
CA LEU A 248 -4.19 -24.65 -4.72
C LEU A 248 -4.38 -25.00 -6.19
N LEU A 249 -5.62 -25.10 -6.65
CA LEU A 249 -5.96 -25.47 -8.03
C LEU A 249 -5.64 -24.37 -9.04
N GLY A 250 -5.79 -23.11 -8.65
CA GLY A 250 -5.54 -21.94 -9.50
C GLY A 250 -4.08 -21.47 -9.53
N ALA A 251 -3.20 -22.03 -8.70
CA ALA A 251 -1.82 -21.57 -8.54
C ALA A 251 -1.03 -21.41 -9.85
N PRO A 252 -1.14 -22.30 -10.85
CA PRO A 252 -0.43 -22.15 -12.14
C PRO A 252 -0.84 -20.91 -12.94
N LEU A 253 -2.10 -20.45 -12.77
CA LEU A 253 -2.66 -19.30 -13.49
C LEU A 253 -2.46 -17.98 -12.74
N MET A 254 -2.01 -18.03 -11.49
CA MET A 254 -1.81 -16.85 -10.65
C MET A 254 -0.46 -16.19 -10.91
N SER A 255 -0.46 -14.86 -10.88
CA SER A 255 0.77 -14.08 -11.02
C SER A 255 1.65 -14.18 -9.77
N SER A 256 2.96 -13.94 -9.93
CA SER A 256 3.86 -13.79 -8.80
C SER A 256 3.58 -12.51 -8.02
N PRO A 257 3.93 -12.45 -6.71
CA PRO A 257 3.72 -11.27 -5.86
C PRO A 257 4.47 -10.01 -6.31
N GLU A 258 5.59 -10.17 -6.99
CA GLU A 258 6.43 -9.07 -7.48
C GLU A 258 5.69 -8.18 -8.49
N ARG A 259 4.79 -8.79 -9.26
CA ARG A 259 4.04 -8.06 -10.29
C ARG A 259 3.14 -6.97 -9.68
N PRO A 260 2.16 -7.27 -8.80
CA PRO A 260 1.37 -6.22 -8.17
C PRO A 260 2.21 -5.33 -7.24
N ALA A 261 3.30 -5.85 -6.66
CA ALA A 261 4.21 -5.05 -5.87
C ALA A 261 4.81 -3.90 -6.68
N ARG A 262 5.16 -4.09 -7.96
CA ARG A 262 5.61 -2.98 -8.83
C ARG A 262 4.57 -1.89 -8.96
N THR A 263 3.29 -2.24 -9.12
CA THR A 263 2.21 -1.24 -9.17
C THR A 263 2.07 -0.48 -7.86
N VAL A 264 2.13 -1.16 -6.72
CA VAL A 264 2.08 -0.51 -5.40
C VAL A 264 3.27 0.43 -5.20
N VAL A 265 4.49 -0.02 -5.53
CA VAL A 265 5.71 0.79 -5.43
C VAL A 265 5.65 1.99 -6.37
N ALA A 266 5.22 1.81 -7.62
CA ALA A 266 5.05 2.92 -8.55
C ALA A 266 4.01 3.94 -8.04
N THR A 267 2.88 3.47 -7.50
CA THR A 267 1.87 4.33 -6.86
C THR A 267 2.44 5.03 -5.62
N ALA A 268 3.34 4.39 -4.89
CA ALA A 268 3.98 4.97 -3.70
C ALA A 268 5.03 6.03 -4.03
N THR A 269 5.81 5.88 -5.11
CA THR A 269 7.05 6.62 -5.29
C THR A 269 7.08 7.57 -6.50
N ARG A 270 6.35 7.24 -7.57
CA ARG A 270 6.38 8.05 -8.81
C ARG A 270 5.46 9.27 -8.70
N PRO A 271 5.73 10.35 -9.48
CA PRO A 271 4.73 11.41 -9.65
C PRO A 271 3.36 10.81 -9.98
N ALA A 272 2.29 11.42 -9.48
CA ALA A 272 0.94 10.85 -9.53
C ALA A 272 0.52 10.53 -10.97
N ALA A 273 0.63 9.25 -11.35
CA ALA A 273 0.14 8.74 -12.64
C ALA A 273 -1.39 8.63 -12.67
N HIS A 274 -2.02 8.68 -11.49
CA HIS A 274 -3.46 8.55 -11.30
C HIS A 274 -3.94 9.62 -10.30
N PRO A 275 -5.14 10.19 -10.47
CA PRO A 275 -5.73 11.09 -9.49
C PRO A 275 -6.04 10.36 -8.17
N SER A 276 -6.08 11.12 -7.06
CA SER A 276 -6.56 10.58 -5.77
C SER A 276 -7.98 10.01 -5.92
N GLY A 277 -8.24 8.87 -5.32
CA GLY A 277 -9.49 8.13 -5.48
C GLY A 277 -9.50 7.13 -6.63
N SER A 278 -8.38 6.93 -7.36
CA SER A 278 -8.33 5.92 -8.42
C SER A 278 -8.40 4.49 -7.89
N TYR A 279 -9.10 3.64 -8.65
CA TYR A 279 -9.07 2.19 -8.53
C TYR A 279 -8.13 1.62 -9.58
N ILE A 280 -6.94 1.25 -9.15
CA ILE A 280 -5.81 0.87 -10.02
C ILE A 280 -5.70 -0.65 -10.06
N ARG A 281 -5.79 -1.24 -11.23
CA ARG A 281 -5.54 -2.66 -11.42
C ARG A 281 -4.11 -2.93 -11.87
N ALA A 282 -3.42 -3.81 -11.17
CA ALA A 282 -2.10 -4.28 -11.58
C ALA A 282 -2.19 -5.08 -12.88
N VAL A 283 -1.47 -4.66 -13.91
CA VAL A 283 -1.43 -5.29 -15.23
C VAL A 283 0.00 -5.67 -15.61
N ARG A 284 0.15 -6.63 -16.54
CA ARG A 284 1.46 -7.22 -16.88
C ARG A 284 2.40 -6.22 -17.58
N ALA A 285 1.83 -5.34 -18.39
CA ALA A 285 2.60 -4.50 -19.30
C ALA A 285 2.99 -3.13 -18.74
N VAL A 286 2.40 -2.70 -17.60
CA VAL A 286 2.56 -1.33 -17.08
C VAL A 286 2.74 -1.37 -15.58
N ASP A 287 3.90 -0.93 -15.09
CA ASP A 287 4.22 -0.91 -13.65
C ASP A 287 3.28 0.00 -12.84
N THR A 288 2.83 1.12 -13.41
CA THR A 288 1.87 2.02 -12.75
C THR A 288 0.46 1.42 -12.65
N GLY A 289 0.20 0.27 -13.29
CA GLY A 289 -1.14 -0.30 -13.40
C GLY A 289 -2.04 0.49 -14.36
N ARG A 290 -3.32 0.15 -14.37
CA ARG A 290 -4.34 0.86 -15.15
C ARG A 290 -5.49 1.27 -14.24
N ASP A 291 -5.91 2.52 -14.37
CA ASP A 291 -7.17 2.98 -13.78
C ASP A 291 -8.35 2.21 -14.39
N LYS A 292 -9.24 1.74 -13.56
CA LYS A 292 -10.41 0.95 -13.95
C LYS A 292 -11.65 1.44 -13.23
N PRO A 293 -12.82 1.45 -13.88
CA PRO A 293 -14.05 1.66 -13.16
C PRO A 293 -14.30 0.50 -12.19
N SER A 294 -14.59 0.81 -10.95
CA SER A 294 -15.07 -0.14 -9.95
C SER A 294 -16.56 -0.42 -10.10
N SER A 295 -17.12 -1.27 -9.25
CA SER A 295 -18.55 -1.59 -9.29
C SER A 295 -19.44 -0.35 -9.05
N VAL A 296 -20.68 -0.41 -9.52
CA VAL A 296 -21.69 0.63 -9.27
C VAL A 296 -21.88 0.81 -7.75
N ARG A 297 -21.87 -0.29 -6.98
CA ARG A 297 -22.05 -0.26 -5.52
C ARG A 297 -20.95 0.54 -4.81
N SER A 298 -19.69 0.35 -5.17
CA SER A 298 -18.58 1.10 -4.55
C SER A 298 -18.61 2.58 -4.92
N ARG A 299 -19.19 2.94 -6.06
CA ARG A 299 -19.35 4.32 -6.53
C ARG A 299 -20.61 5.00 -6.04
N ASP A 300 -21.51 4.26 -5.38
CA ASP A 300 -22.71 4.82 -4.77
C ASP A 300 -22.36 5.74 -3.60
N ARG A 301 -22.70 7.01 -3.73
CA ARG A 301 -22.44 8.07 -2.75
C ARG A 301 -23.13 7.84 -1.41
N ALA A 302 -24.30 7.24 -1.41
CA ALA A 302 -25.03 6.91 -0.18
C ALA A 302 -24.28 5.80 0.57
N TYR A 303 -23.82 4.77 -0.13
CA TYR A 303 -23.05 3.70 0.47
C TYR A 303 -21.67 4.17 0.97
N GLN A 304 -20.98 5.04 0.21
CA GLN A 304 -19.71 5.66 0.64
C GLN A 304 -19.87 6.42 1.96
N ARG A 305 -20.92 7.24 2.08
CA ARG A 305 -21.24 7.96 3.34
C ARG A 305 -21.58 6.98 4.45
N HIS A 306 -22.43 6.00 4.20
CA HIS A 306 -22.80 4.97 5.18
C HIS A 306 -21.57 4.27 5.75
N VAL A 307 -20.67 3.76 4.87
CA VAL A 307 -19.43 3.07 5.29
C VAL A 307 -18.53 4.01 6.09
N TYR A 308 -18.33 5.23 5.61
CA TYR A 308 -17.51 6.20 6.32
C TYR A 308 -18.06 6.48 7.73
N ASP A 309 -19.33 6.84 7.84
CA ASP A 309 -19.95 7.24 9.10
C ASP A 309 -20.03 6.06 10.09
N ALA A 310 -20.38 4.85 9.61
CA ALA A 310 -20.38 3.64 10.42
C ALA A 310 -18.98 3.31 10.93
N THR A 311 -17.97 3.45 10.07
CA THR A 311 -16.56 3.25 10.43
C THR A 311 -16.11 4.27 11.49
N GLN A 312 -16.45 5.57 11.32
CA GLN A 312 -16.08 6.59 12.30
C GLN A 312 -16.74 6.32 13.67
N ARG A 313 -18.02 5.96 13.69
CA ARG A 313 -18.71 5.55 14.95
C ARG A 313 -18.04 4.38 15.63
N PHE A 314 -17.64 3.35 14.88
CA PHE A 314 -16.93 2.19 15.42
C PHE A 314 -15.57 2.57 16.01
N LEU A 315 -14.81 3.44 15.35
CA LEU A 315 -13.47 3.84 15.81
C LEU A 315 -13.47 4.76 17.05
N GLY A 316 -14.60 5.06 17.58
CA GLY A 316 -14.74 5.81 18.81
C GLY A 316 -14.96 7.26 18.51
N GLY A 317 -15.90 7.18 17.89
CA GLY A 317 -16.50 8.33 18.34
C GLY A 317 -16.13 8.48 19.74
#